data_8901583f1fb7fe38001117fa8868be4a
#
_entry.id   8901583f1fb7fe38001117fa8868be4a
#
_cell.length_a   1.000
_cell.length_b   1.000
_cell.length_c   1.000
_cell.angle_alpha   90.00
_cell.angle_beta   90.00
_cell.angle_gamma   90.00
#
_symmetry.space_group_name_H-M   'P 1'
#
loop_
_entity.id
_entity.type
_entity.pdbx_description
1 polymer ?
#
loop_
_entity_poly.entity_id
_entity_poly.type
_entity_poly.pdbx_seq_one_letter_code
_entity_poly.pdbx_strand_id
1 'polypeptide(L)'
;MDIRTYLVTAVALFGMTVCSAQEPGQTAPIKGKPILTVFADYKAGLGNANDVSGFNLNRAFAGYEVSLPKGFSAKVVLNVESYATEDGKTKFDAYLKNAQVNWRKNGFSVALGLVNLNQFSVQENAWGHRYIAKSFQEEYGFAYCEDIGIVAAYDFSPSISVDMAFTNGEGRKFKNEDNNYRYGAGITWRPVKGLLLRGCADVHSRTGTPEAAQPFKDQYSLALFRGNHN
;
A
#
# COMPACT_ATOMS: atom_id res chain seq x y z
N MET A 1 -4.78 21.14 -29.08
CA MET A 1 -4.76 21.15 -27.61
C MET A 1 -4.79 19.71 -27.16
N ASP A 2 -3.72 19.26 -26.55
CA ASP A 2 -3.44 17.81 -26.36
C ASP A 2 -4.23 17.25 -25.19
N ILE A 3 -4.84 16.09 -25.32
CA ILE A 3 -5.61 15.38 -24.27
C ILE A 3 -4.77 15.21 -22.99
N ARG A 4 -3.45 15.09 -23.12
CA ARG A 4 -2.51 15.03 -22.00
C ARG A 4 -2.57 16.26 -21.10
N THR A 5 -2.76 17.45 -21.68
CA THR A 5 -2.84 18.70 -20.94
C THR A 5 -4.13 18.80 -20.12
N TYR A 6 -5.24 18.25 -20.61
CA TYR A 6 -6.51 18.25 -19.87
C TYR A 6 -6.51 17.26 -18.69
N LEU A 7 -5.85 16.11 -18.84
CA LEU A 7 -5.79 15.12 -17.74
C LEU A 7 -4.94 15.66 -16.57
N VAL A 8 -3.82 16.28 -16.86
CA VAL A 8 -2.95 16.89 -15.85
C VAL A 8 -3.66 18.05 -15.14
N THR A 9 -4.39 18.88 -15.90
CA THR A 9 -5.14 20.01 -15.35
C THR A 9 -6.33 19.54 -14.48
N ALA A 10 -7.01 18.47 -14.87
CA ALA A 10 -8.11 17.90 -14.07
C ALA A 10 -7.65 17.32 -12.73
N VAL A 11 -6.50 16.66 -12.69
CA VAL A 11 -5.91 16.12 -11.45
C VAL A 11 -5.39 17.24 -10.55
N ALA A 12 -4.77 18.27 -11.11
CA ALA A 12 -4.31 19.44 -10.36
C ALA A 12 -5.48 20.27 -9.78
N LEU A 13 -6.57 20.41 -10.53
CA LEU A 13 -7.80 21.07 -10.06
C LEU A 13 -8.49 20.27 -8.95
N PHE A 14 -8.47 18.94 -9.00
CA PHE A 14 -9.02 18.10 -7.95
C PHE A 14 -8.21 18.21 -6.64
N GLY A 15 -6.89 18.27 -6.73
CA GLY A 15 -6.00 18.52 -5.59
C GLY A 15 -6.20 19.90 -4.95
N MET A 16 -6.40 20.94 -5.76
CA MET A 16 -6.63 22.32 -5.28
C MET A 16 -8.01 22.51 -4.64
N THR A 17 -9.06 21.84 -5.16
CA THR A 17 -10.41 21.92 -4.57
C THR A 17 -10.49 21.22 -3.21
N VAL A 18 -9.71 20.21 -2.94
CA VAL A 18 -9.66 19.57 -1.62
C VAL A 18 -9.03 20.50 -0.56
N CYS A 19 -8.05 21.32 -0.94
CA CYS A 19 -7.47 22.34 -0.06
C CYS A 19 -8.35 23.59 0.13
N SER A 20 -9.22 23.89 -0.85
CA SER A 20 -10.05 25.12 -0.84
C SER A 20 -11.47 24.91 -0.31
N ALA A 21 -11.87 23.69 0.02
CA ALA A 21 -13.26 23.36 0.43
C ALA A 21 -13.54 23.64 1.92
N GLN A 22 -13.08 24.76 2.45
CA GLN A 22 -13.64 25.33 3.67
C GLN A 22 -14.66 26.41 3.31
N GLU A 23 -15.88 25.98 2.91
CA GLU A 23 -17.01 26.89 2.97
C GLU A 23 -17.37 27.19 4.42
N PRO A 24 -17.50 28.47 4.81
CA PRO A 24 -17.98 28.81 6.15
C PRO A 24 -19.46 28.44 6.26
N GLY A 25 -19.77 27.32 6.92
CA GLY A 25 -21.14 26.94 7.21
C GLY A 25 -21.47 25.48 7.44
N GLN A 26 -20.59 24.53 7.09
CA GLN A 26 -20.79 23.11 7.40
C GLN A 26 -19.58 22.53 8.13
N THR A 27 -19.54 22.72 9.43
CA THR A 27 -18.53 22.14 10.32
C THR A 27 -18.88 20.69 10.68
N ALA A 28 -18.76 19.78 9.73
CA ALA A 28 -18.46 18.42 10.14
C ALA A 28 -17.03 18.44 10.70
N PRO A 29 -16.79 17.98 11.94
CA PRO A 29 -15.47 18.09 12.54
C PRO A 29 -14.46 17.29 11.72
N ILE A 30 -13.40 17.95 11.24
CA ILE A 30 -12.24 17.29 10.65
C ILE A 30 -11.60 16.43 11.72
N LYS A 31 -11.62 15.10 11.53
CA LYS A 31 -11.04 14.15 12.46
C LYS A 31 -9.69 13.69 11.95
N GLY A 32 -8.65 13.94 12.74
CA GLY A 32 -7.31 13.49 12.44
C GLY A 32 -6.90 12.29 13.29
N LYS A 33 -6.15 11.36 12.69
CA LYS A 33 -5.59 10.18 13.34
C LYS A 33 -4.08 10.13 13.11
N PRO A 34 -3.25 10.28 14.15
CA PRO A 34 -1.82 10.05 14.03
C PRO A 34 -1.56 8.56 13.79
N ILE A 35 -0.54 8.28 13.00
CA ILE A 35 -0.05 6.93 12.70
C ILE A 35 1.37 6.86 13.24
N LEU A 36 1.60 5.95 14.19
CA LEU A 36 2.93 5.67 14.72
C LEU A 36 3.05 4.16 14.94
N THR A 37 4.07 3.56 14.36
CA THR A 37 4.40 2.14 14.55
C THR A 37 5.92 2.01 14.64
N VAL A 38 6.40 1.28 15.63
CA VAL A 38 7.83 1.02 15.82
C VAL A 38 8.05 -0.48 15.79
N PHE A 39 9.03 -0.92 15.01
CA PHE A 39 9.47 -2.31 14.91
C PHE A 39 10.87 -2.39 15.54
N ALA A 40 10.92 -2.92 16.74
CA ALA A 40 12.14 -3.17 17.46
C ALA A 40 12.14 -4.61 17.97
N ASP A 41 13.29 -5.23 18.03
CA ASP A 41 13.46 -6.58 18.56
C ASP A 41 14.73 -6.71 19.37
N TYR A 42 14.83 -7.83 20.08
CA TYR A 42 16.07 -8.35 20.64
C TYR A 42 16.35 -9.71 20.01
N LYS A 43 17.48 -9.84 19.33
CA LYS A 43 17.96 -11.11 18.77
C LYS A 43 18.96 -11.72 19.74
N ALA A 44 18.82 -13.03 19.99
CA ALA A 44 19.79 -13.80 20.76
C ALA A 44 20.42 -14.87 19.87
N GLY A 45 21.74 -14.83 19.73
CA GLY A 45 22.50 -15.91 19.11
C GLY A 45 22.57 -17.09 20.07
N LEU A 46 22.05 -18.26 19.63
CA LEU A 46 22.06 -19.50 20.43
C LEU A 46 22.83 -20.61 19.73
N GLY A 47 23.61 -21.36 20.49
CA GLY A 47 24.34 -22.51 19.97
C GLY A 47 25.51 -22.13 19.06
N ASN A 48 25.57 -22.79 17.88
CA ASN A 48 26.64 -22.54 16.89
C ASN A 48 26.35 -21.37 15.94
N ALA A 49 25.27 -20.59 16.17
CA ALA A 49 25.01 -19.38 15.41
C ALA A 49 26.05 -18.30 15.80
N ASN A 50 26.83 -17.85 14.83
CA ASN A 50 27.79 -16.76 14.98
C ASN A 50 27.09 -15.39 15.07
N ASP A 51 25.78 -15.37 15.33
CA ASP A 51 25.00 -14.15 15.40
C ASP A 51 25.22 -13.43 16.72
N VAL A 52 25.53 -12.15 16.62
CA VAL A 52 25.65 -11.28 17.78
C VAL A 52 24.27 -11.02 18.38
N SER A 53 24.17 -11.19 19.71
CA SER A 53 22.95 -10.83 20.43
C SER A 53 22.86 -9.31 20.63
N GLY A 54 21.65 -8.75 20.47
CA GLY A 54 21.47 -7.30 20.64
C GLY A 54 20.06 -6.81 20.36
N PHE A 55 19.84 -5.57 20.75
CA PHE A 55 18.63 -4.83 20.41
C PHE A 55 18.75 -4.22 19.01
N ASN A 56 17.66 -4.30 18.25
CA ASN A 56 17.57 -3.71 16.93
C ASN A 56 16.35 -2.79 16.84
N LEU A 57 16.50 -1.68 16.15
CA LEU A 57 15.43 -0.83 15.67
C LEU A 57 15.40 -0.99 14.15
N ASN A 58 14.46 -1.79 13.68
CA ASN A 58 14.41 -2.19 12.25
C ASN A 58 13.70 -1.16 11.41
N ARG A 59 12.58 -0.59 11.94
CA ARG A 59 11.70 0.27 11.18
C ARG A 59 10.81 1.11 12.08
N ALA A 60 10.41 2.27 11.59
CA ALA A 60 9.34 3.06 12.19
C ALA A 60 8.45 3.67 11.10
N PHE A 61 7.14 3.70 11.35
CA PHE A 61 6.18 4.46 10.56
C PHE A 61 5.73 5.68 11.35
N ALA A 62 5.71 6.84 10.69
CA ALA A 62 5.15 8.07 11.23
C ALA A 62 4.28 8.73 10.18
N GLY A 63 3.04 9.10 10.53
CA GLY A 63 2.12 9.64 9.57
C GLY A 63 0.86 10.23 10.18
N TYR A 64 -0.02 10.64 9.30
CA TYR A 64 -1.29 11.22 9.69
C TYR A 64 -2.37 10.88 8.67
N GLU A 65 -3.56 10.59 9.15
CA GLU A 65 -4.75 10.41 8.34
C GLU A 65 -5.80 11.41 8.80
N VAL A 66 -6.39 12.14 7.85
CA VAL A 66 -7.45 13.10 8.09
C VAL A 66 -8.73 12.65 7.41
N SER A 67 -9.84 12.65 8.16
CA SER A 67 -11.17 12.41 7.59
C SER A 67 -11.83 13.76 7.28
N LEU A 68 -12.33 13.86 6.05
CA LEU A 68 -12.96 15.03 5.50
C LEU A 68 -14.46 14.77 5.27
N PRO A 69 -15.29 15.82 5.10
CA PRO A 69 -16.69 15.65 4.76
C PRO A 69 -16.94 14.84 3.49
N LYS A 70 -18.16 14.35 3.32
CA LYS A 70 -18.65 13.65 2.10
C LYS A 70 -17.91 12.35 1.76
N GLY A 71 -17.27 11.72 2.76
CA GLY A 71 -16.58 10.42 2.58
C GLY A 71 -15.14 10.52 2.09
N PHE A 72 -14.57 11.71 2.01
CA PHE A 72 -13.16 11.89 1.68
C PHE A 72 -12.25 11.65 2.87
N SER A 73 -11.04 11.20 2.63
CA SER A 73 -9.92 11.23 3.59
C SER A 73 -8.60 11.40 2.85
N ALA A 74 -7.58 11.86 3.56
CA ALA A 74 -6.22 11.92 3.05
C ALA A 74 -5.28 11.28 4.06
N LYS A 75 -4.25 10.61 3.56
CA LYS A 75 -3.28 9.88 4.37
C LYS A 75 -1.88 10.12 3.85
N VAL A 76 -0.95 10.44 4.76
CA VAL A 76 0.49 10.52 4.49
C VAL A 76 1.22 9.70 5.55
N VAL A 77 2.12 8.83 5.13
CA VAL A 77 2.95 7.99 6.01
C VAL A 77 4.38 7.99 5.50
N LEU A 78 5.31 8.31 6.38
CA LEU A 78 6.74 8.11 6.21
C LEU A 78 7.14 6.76 6.78
N ASN A 79 8.06 6.08 6.13
CA ASN A 79 8.74 4.90 6.62
C ASN A 79 10.21 5.26 6.86
N VAL A 80 10.70 4.94 8.04
CA VAL A 80 12.12 5.02 8.39
C VAL A 80 12.63 3.60 8.55
N GLU A 81 13.60 3.20 7.76
CA GLU A 81 14.25 1.88 7.82
C GLU A 81 15.70 1.99 8.18
N SER A 82 16.18 1.04 9.00
CA SER A 82 17.61 0.89 9.29
C SER A 82 18.26 -0.06 8.28
N TYR A 83 19.49 0.25 7.89
CA TYR A 83 20.33 -0.65 7.11
C TYR A 83 21.81 -0.50 7.52
N ALA A 84 22.56 -1.59 7.35
CA ALA A 84 24.00 -1.56 7.56
C ALA A 84 24.70 -0.96 6.34
N THR A 85 25.64 -0.06 6.57
CA THR A 85 26.53 0.47 5.54
C THR A 85 27.76 -0.44 5.38
N GLU A 86 28.51 -0.28 4.28
CA GLU A 86 29.72 -1.08 4.00
C GLU A 86 30.79 -0.96 5.09
N ASP A 87 30.83 0.17 5.81
CA ASP A 87 31.73 0.41 6.93
C ASP A 87 31.17 -0.11 8.29
N GLY A 88 30.11 -0.91 8.26
CA GLY A 88 29.51 -1.54 9.42
C GLY A 88 28.67 -0.64 10.32
N LYS A 89 28.43 0.62 9.91
CA LYS A 89 27.55 1.53 10.67
C LYS A 89 26.08 1.29 10.32
N THR A 90 25.20 1.58 11.26
CA THR A 90 23.75 1.61 11.02
C THR A 90 23.35 2.99 10.52
N LYS A 91 22.61 3.03 9.43
CA LYS A 91 22.01 4.23 8.86
C LYS A 91 20.49 4.12 8.85
N PHE A 92 19.80 5.25 8.97
CA PHE A 92 18.35 5.33 8.90
C PHE A 92 17.96 6.19 7.71
N ASP A 93 17.20 5.62 6.78
CA ASP A 93 16.63 6.34 5.65
C ASP A 93 15.14 6.51 5.82
N ALA A 94 14.67 7.74 5.56
CA ALA A 94 13.27 8.07 5.57
C ALA A 94 12.76 8.23 4.14
N TYR A 95 11.61 7.59 3.85
CA TYR A 95 10.95 7.73 2.57
C TYR A 95 9.43 7.71 2.68
N LEU A 96 8.77 8.22 1.65
CA LEU A 96 7.32 8.25 1.60
C LEU A 96 6.77 6.83 1.35
N LYS A 97 6.00 6.32 2.32
CA LYS A 97 5.33 5.01 2.22
C LYS A 97 3.95 5.15 1.57
N ASN A 98 3.18 6.12 2.01
CA ASN A 98 1.86 6.44 1.45
C ASN A 98 1.68 7.95 1.34
N ALA A 99 1.04 8.38 0.26
CA ALA A 99 0.53 9.72 0.08
C ALA A 99 -0.69 9.63 -0.83
N GLN A 100 -1.88 9.57 -0.24
CA GLN A 100 -3.10 9.25 -0.97
C GLN A 100 -4.29 10.05 -0.49
N VAL A 101 -5.20 10.29 -1.43
CA VAL A 101 -6.56 10.75 -1.16
C VAL A 101 -7.51 9.59 -1.38
N ASN A 102 -8.44 9.40 -0.45
CA ASN A 102 -9.43 8.35 -0.52
C ASN A 102 -10.83 8.97 -0.56
N TRP A 103 -11.73 8.28 -1.20
CA TRP A 103 -13.16 8.55 -1.14
C TRP A 103 -13.91 7.24 -0.92
N ARG A 104 -14.88 7.26 0.01
CA ARG A 104 -15.69 6.09 0.33
C ARG A 104 -17.16 6.48 0.49
N LYS A 105 -18.05 5.74 -0.19
CA LYS A 105 -19.50 5.90 -0.06
C LYS A 105 -20.21 4.60 -0.47
N ASN A 106 -21.20 4.18 0.32
CA ASN A 106 -22.10 3.05 0.00
C ASN A 106 -21.37 1.76 -0.45
N GLY A 107 -20.32 1.36 0.30
CA GLY A 107 -19.52 0.18 -0.04
C GLY A 107 -18.46 0.40 -1.13
N PHE A 108 -18.57 1.46 -1.91
CA PHE A 108 -17.56 1.81 -2.92
C PHE A 108 -16.45 2.66 -2.30
N SER A 109 -15.20 2.37 -2.65
CA SER A 109 -14.03 3.13 -2.24
C SER A 109 -13.04 3.30 -3.39
N VAL A 110 -12.40 4.47 -3.44
CA VAL A 110 -11.32 4.78 -4.38
C VAL A 110 -10.19 5.44 -3.61
N ALA A 111 -8.97 5.06 -3.92
CA ALA A 111 -7.75 5.70 -3.46
C ALA A 111 -6.90 6.14 -4.66
N LEU A 112 -6.33 7.34 -4.62
CA LEU A 112 -5.48 7.92 -5.65
C LEU A 112 -4.20 8.45 -5.01
N GLY A 113 -3.06 8.20 -5.61
CA GLY A 113 -1.73 8.67 -5.20
C GLY A 113 -0.75 7.52 -5.00
N LEU A 114 0.14 7.63 -4.02
CA LEU A 114 0.97 6.51 -3.59
C LEU A 114 0.15 5.63 -2.65
N VAL A 115 -0.45 4.58 -3.21
CA VAL A 115 -1.48 3.74 -2.59
C VAL A 115 -0.92 2.39 -2.18
N ASN A 116 -1.51 1.79 -1.14
CA ASN A 116 -1.29 0.37 -0.85
C ASN A 116 -2.10 -0.50 -1.83
N LEU A 117 -1.47 -1.53 -2.36
CA LEU A 117 -2.17 -2.54 -3.16
C LEU A 117 -2.94 -3.49 -2.25
N ASN A 118 -4.23 -3.70 -2.53
CA ASN A 118 -5.11 -4.54 -1.71
C ASN A 118 -4.63 -5.98 -1.59
N GLN A 119 -3.95 -6.49 -2.61
CA GLN A 119 -3.32 -7.80 -2.60
C GLN A 119 -2.42 -8.00 -1.38
N PHE A 120 -1.54 -7.03 -1.11
CA PHE A 120 -0.62 -7.08 0.03
C PHE A 120 -1.31 -6.71 1.34
N SER A 121 -2.14 -5.68 1.35
CA SER A 121 -2.84 -5.24 2.55
C SER A 121 -3.73 -6.34 3.15
N VAL A 122 -4.42 -7.14 2.33
CA VAL A 122 -5.23 -8.26 2.80
C VAL A 122 -4.36 -9.35 3.42
N GLN A 123 -3.21 -9.67 2.81
CA GLN A 123 -2.27 -10.66 3.36
C GLN A 123 -1.62 -10.19 4.66
N GLU A 124 -1.15 -8.96 4.71
CA GLU A 124 -0.53 -8.38 5.90
C GLU A 124 -1.51 -8.38 7.09
N ASN A 125 -2.75 -7.99 6.85
CA ASN A 125 -3.80 -7.98 7.87
C ASN A 125 -4.15 -9.41 8.34
N ALA A 126 -4.21 -10.38 7.42
CA ALA A 126 -4.48 -11.76 7.76
C ALA A 126 -3.29 -12.43 8.47
N TRP A 127 -2.07 -12.09 8.10
CA TRP A 127 -0.85 -12.56 8.75
C TRP A 127 -0.74 -12.03 10.18
N GLY A 128 -1.00 -10.73 10.39
CA GLY A 128 -1.02 -10.09 11.70
C GLY A 128 0.33 -10.03 12.43
N HIS A 129 1.38 -10.65 11.91
CA HIS A 129 2.70 -10.76 12.54
C HIS A 129 3.80 -10.04 11.77
N ARG A 130 3.44 -8.90 11.17
CA ARG A 130 4.37 -8.07 10.39
C ARG A 130 5.61 -7.64 11.18
N TYR A 131 5.51 -7.62 12.51
CA TYR A 131 6.62 -7.34 13.41
C TYR A 131 7.66 -8.49 13.48
N ILE A 132 7.29 -9.71 13.09
CA ILE A 132 8.20 -10.85 13.03
C ILE A 132 8.80 -10.96 11.62
N ALA A 133 7.95 -10.99 10.58
CA ALA A 133 8.36 -11.19 9.20
C ALA A 133 7.40 -10.53 8.22
N LYS A 134 7.87 -10.30 7.01
CA LYS A 134 7.05 -9.87 5.88
C LYS A 134 6.02 -10.95 5.51
N SER A 135 4.94 -10.55 4.81
CA SER A 135 4.06 -11.52 4.19
C SER A 135 4.78 -12.27 3.07
N PHE A 136 4.32 -13.48 2.74
CA PHE A 136 4.98 -14.34 1.76
C PHE A 136 5.29 -13.63 0.43
N GLN A 137 4.32 -12.95 -0.16
CA GLN A 137 4.52 -12.29 -1.44
C GLN A 137 5.47 -11.08 -1.36
N GLU A 138 5.50 -10.38 -0.23
CA GLU A 138 6.44 -9.28 -0.01
C GLU A 138 7.86 -9.81 0.21
N GLU A 139 8.02 -10.90 0.98
CA GLU A 139 9.32 -11.50 1.28
C GLU A 139 10.02 -12.00 0.01
N TYR A 140 9.25 -12.64 -0.87
CA TYR A 140 9.79 -13.19 -2.12
C TYR A 140 9.70 -12.23 -3.30
N GLY A 141 9.37 -10.96 -3.07
CA GLY A 141 9.43 -9.92 -4.10
C GLY A 141 8.51 -10.15 -5.29
N PHE A 142 7.30 -10.68 -5.06
CA PHE A 142 6.34 -10.90 -6.15
C PHE A 142 5.87 -9.60 -6.78
N ALA A 143 5.77 -8.53 -5.99
CA ALA A 143 5.47 -7.19 -6.46
C ALA A 143 5.75 -6.15 -5.35
N TYR A 144 5.52 -4.88 -5.65
CA TYR A 144 5.57 -3.81 -4.65
C TYR A 144 4.28 -3.75 -3.83
N CYS A 145 4.39 -3.50 -2.52
CA CYS A 145 3.25 -3.34 -1.63
C CYS A 145 2.54 -2.01 -1.86
N GLU A 146 3.30 -0.98 -2.24
CA GLU A 146 2.83 0.37 -2.54
C GLU A 146 3.23 0.76 -3.95
N ASP A 147 2.33 1.44 -4.66
CA ASP A 147 2.57 1.94 -6.01
C ASP A 147 1.81 3.23 -6.28
N ILE A 148 2.24 4.00 -7.28
CA ILE A 148 1.57 5.23 -7.68
C ILE A 148 0.47 4.90 -8.68
N GLY A 149 -0.77 5.27 -8.34
CA GLY A 149 -1.91 5.01 -9.22
C GLY A 149 -3.25 5.12 -8.51
N ILE A 150 -4.20 4.32 -8.97
CA ILE A 150 -5.58 4.28 -8.48
C ILE A 150 -5.90 2.86 -8.04
N VAL A 151 -6.51 2.74 -6.86
CA VAL A 151 -7.12 1.51 -6.38
C VAL A 151 -8.60 1.78 -6.10
N ALA A 152 -9.47 0.95 -6.64
CA ALA A 152 -10.90 0.98 -6.39
C ALA A 152 -11.35 -0.33 -5.77
N ALA A 153 -12.33 -0.28 -4.86
CA ALA A 153 -12.91 -1.48 -4.27
C ALA A 153 -14.41 -1.31 -4.04
N TYR A 154 -15.12 -2.42 -4.03
CA TYR A 154 -16.54 -2.47 -3.73
C TYR A 154 -16.87 -3.63 -2.79
N ASP A 155 -17.50 -3.29 -1.68
CA ASP A 155 -17.99 -4.24 -0.69
C ASP A 155 -19.47 -4.58 -1.02
N PHE A 156 -19.70 -5.74 -1.63
CA PHE A 156 -21.07 -6.24 -1.91
C PHE A 156 -21.81 -6.59 -0.62
N SER A 157 -21.04 -7.11 0.34
CA SER A 157 -21.52 -7.49 1.67
C SER A 157 -20.32 -7.54 2.62
N PRO A 158 -20.54 -7.73 3.93
CA PRO A 158 -19.44 -7.98 4.87
C PRO A 158 -18.58 -9.21 4.50
N SER A 159 -19.14 -10.14 3.72
CA SER A 159 -18.48 -11.38 3.33
C SER A 159 -17.79 -11.32 1.98
N ILE A 160 -18.19 -10.45 1.07
CA ILE A 160 -17.67 -10.43 -0.31
C ILE A 160 -17.27 -9.02 -0.69
N SER A 161 -16.03 -8.86 -1.12
CA SER A 161 -15.52 -7.62 -1.71
C SER A 161 -14.69 -7.90 -2.96
N VAL A 162 -14.70 -6.95 -3.88
CA VAL A 162 -13.84 -6.96 -5.08
C VAL A 162 -12.99 -5.71 -5.09
N ASP A 163 -11.84 -5.78 -5.72
CA ASP A 163 -10.95 -4.64 -5.91
C ASP A 163 -10.26 -4.66 -7.26
N MET A 164 -9.87 -3.48 -7.72
CA MET A 164 -9.12 -3.25 -8.95
C MET A 164 -8.01 -2.24 -8.67
N ALA A 165 -6.88 -2.41 -9.33
CA ALA A 165 -5.77 -1.47 -9.29
C ALA A 165 -5.31 -1.12 -10.70
N PHE A 166 -5.01 0.16 -10.91
CA PHE A 166 -4.34 0.68 -12.09
C PHE A 166 -3.19 1.55 -11.61
N THR A 167 -1.97 1.08 -11.80
CA THR A 167 -0.77 1.70 -11.24
C THR A 167 0.37 1.72 -12.24
N ASN A 168 1.42 2.47 -11.93
CA ASN A 168 2.62 2.53 -12.76
C ASN A 168 3.31 1.18 -12.88
N GLY A 169 3.39 0.40 -11.79
CA GLY A 169 4.07 -0.90 -11.78
C GLY A 169 5.48 -0.88 -11.21
N GLU A 170 6.13 0.28 -11.10
CA GLU A 170 7.51 0.43 -10.60
C GLU A 170 7.61 0.61 -9.08
N GLY A 171 6.47 0.67 -8.40
CA GLY A 171 6.40 0.91 -6.97
C GLY A 171 6.72 2.36 -6.58
N ARG A 172 7.03 2.56 -5.30
CA ARG A 172 7.21 3.91 -4.73
C ARG A 172 8.53 4.59 -5.08
N LYS A 173 9.55 3.85 -5.54
CA LYS A 173 10.92 4.35 -5.69
C LYS A 173 11.22 4.90 -7.08
N PHE A 174 10.47 4.48 -8.06
CA PHE A 174 10.74 4.81 -9.46
C PHE A 174 9.56 5.55 -10.09
N LYS A 175 9.86 6.36 -11.09
CA LYS A 175 8.85 6.97 -11.94
C LYS A 175 8.55 6.03 -13.10
N ASN A 176 7.34 6.14 -13.65
CA ASN A 176 7.04 5.46 -14.91
C ASN A 176 7.83 6.14 -16.05
N GLU A 177 8.86 5.45 -16.56
CA GLU A 177 9.73 5.94 -17.63
C GLU A 177 9.51 5.20 -18.96
N ASP A 178 8.80 4.07 -18.93
CA ASP A 178 8.60 3.20 -20.09
C ASP A 178 7.16 3.21 -20.64
N ASN A 179 6.26 3.99 -20.06
CA ASN A 179 4.83 4.05 -20.36
C ASN A 179 4.08 2.71 -20.21
N ASN A 180 4.64 1.78 -19.46
CA ASN A 180 3.94 0.57 -19.07
C ASN A 180 3.14 0.80 -17.78
N TYR A 181 2.11 -0.01 -17.58
CA TYR A 181 1.22 0.10 -16.43
C TYR A 181 0.89 -1.29 -15.92
N ARG A 182 0.57 -1.37 -14.65
CA ARG A 182 0.10 -2.56 -13.99
C ARG A 182 -1.41 -2.49 -13.76
N TYR A 183 -2.10 -3.56 -14.15
CA TYR A 183 -3.54 -3.74 -13.96
C TYR A 183 -3.73 -4.92 -13.02
N GLY A 184 -4.41 -4.71 -11.91
CA GLY A 184 -4.71 -5.76 -10.95
C GLY A 184 -6.19 -5.87 -10.67
N ALA A 185 -6.66 -7.06 -10.34
CA ALA A 185 -8.00 -7.31 -9.85
C ALA A 185 -7.99 -8.39 -8.78
N GLY A 186 -8.89 -8.28 -7.81
CA GLY A 186 -8.99 -9.25 -6.73
C GLY A 186 -10.41 -9.44 -6.22
N ILE A 187 -10.67 -10.61 -5.68
CA ILE A 187 -11.88 -10.95 -4.96
C ILE A 187 -11.50 -11.50 -3.58
N THR A 188 -12.17 -11.01 -2.56
CA THR A 188 -12.02 -11.49 -1.19
C THR A 188 -13.35 -12.05 -0.71
N TRP A 189 -13.34 -13.27 -0.19
CA TRP A 189 -14.51 -13.93 0.36
C TRP A 189 -14.26 -14.40 1.78
N ARG A 190 -15.19 -14.09 2.69
CA ARG A 190 -15.18 -14.45 4.10
C ARG A 190 -16.44 -15.29 4.40
N PRO A 191 -16.42 -16.60 4.07
CA PRO A 191 -17.62 -17.44 4.18
C PRO A 191 -18.07 -17.64 5.62
N VAL A 192 -17.15 -17.74 6.55
CA VAL A 192 -17.40 -17.92 7.98
C VAL A 192 -16.36 -17.15 8.80
N LYS A 193 -16.65 -16.91 10.07
CA LYS A 193 -15.69 -16.26 10.98
C LYS A 193 -14.38 -17.06 11.03
N GLY A 194 -13.25 -16.36 10.89
CA GLY A 194 -11.92 -16.95 10.93
C GLY A 194 -11.45 -17.59 9.61
N LEU A 195 -12.22 -17.52 8.53
CA LEU A 195 -11.80 -18.00 7.22
C LEU A 195 -11.87 -16.87 6.18
N LEU A 196 -10.76 -16.62 5.52
CA LEU A 196 -10.65 -15.65 4.42
C LEU A 196 -10.05 -16.37 3.21
N LEU A 197 -10.71 -16.25 2.07
CA LEU A 197 -10.25 -16.68 0.76
C LEU A 197 -10.01 -15.45 -0.10
N ARG A 198 -8.88 -15.38 -0.78
CA ARG A 198 -8.58 -14.30 -1.73
C ARG A 198 -8.00 -14.86 -3.02
N GLY A 199 -8.63 -14.54 -4.14
CA GLY A 199 -8.07 -14.70 -5.48
C GLY A 199 -7.69 -13.33 -6.04
N CYS A 200 -6.52 -13.22 -6.66
CA CYS A 200 -6.12 -12.03 -7.37
C CYS A 200 -5.25 -12.37 -8.58
N ALA A 201 -5.30 -11.48 -9.56
CA ALA A 201 -4.46 -11.51 -10.74
C ALA A 201 -4.00 -10.09 -11.06
N ASP A 202 -2.80 -9.97 -11.57
CA ASP A 202 -2.29 -8.73 -12.13
C ASP A 202 -1.44 -9.00 -13.37
N VAL A 203 -1.49 -8.04 -14.29
CA VAL A 203 -0.76 -8.07 -15.55
C VAL A 203 -0.07 -6.74 -15.79
N HIS A 204 1.12 -6.79 -16.38
CA HIS A 204 1.83 -5.62 -16.86
C HIS A 204 1.60 -5.41 -18.35
N SER A 205 1.37 -4.16 -18.76
CA SER A 205 1.50 -3.82 -20.19
C SER A 205 2.98 -3.90 -20.60
N ARG A 206 3.22 -4.31 -21.84
CA ARG A 206 4.58 -4.57 -22.34
C ARG A 206 4.79 -3.89 -23.68
N THR A 207 4.59 -2.58 -23.71
CA THR A 207 4.70 -1.81 -24.94
C THR A 207 6.16 -1.39 -25.13
N GLY A 208 6.89 -2.16 -25.97
CA GLY A 208 8.22 -1.76 -26.43
C GLY A 208 9.39 -1.99 -25.47
N THR A 209 9.16 -2.54 -24.29
CA THR A 209 10.23 -2.81 -23.32
C THR A 209 10.73 -4.24 -23.44
N PRO A 210 12.06 -4.46 -23.54
CA PRO A 210 12.61 -5.81 -23.51
C PRO A 210 12.21 -6.55 -22.22
N GLU A 211 11.88 -7.82 -22.33
CA GLU A 211 11.44 -8.66 -21.20
C GLU A 211 12.44 -8.65 -20.02
N ALA A 212 13.73 -8.48 -20.31
CA ALA A 212 14.80 -8.42 -19.32
C ALA A 212 14.78 -7.15 -18.45
N ALA A 213 14.07 -6.10 -18.86
CA ALA A 213 14.00 -4.83 -18.14
C ALA A 213 12.78 -4.71 -17.22
N GLN A 214 11.90 -5.72 -17.19
CA GLN A 214 10.71 -5.69 -16.36
C GLN A 214 11.00 -6.24 -14.96
N PRO A 215 10.74 -5.47 -13.90
CA PRO A 215 11.04 -5.90 -12.53
C PRO A 215 10.16 -7.07 -12.06
N PHE A 216 8.96 -7.22 -12.62
CA PHE A 216 8.01 -8.26 -12.23
C PHE A 216 7.27 -8.85 -13.43
N LYS A 217 6.97 -10.15 -13.32
CA LYS A 217 6.11 -10.87 -14.27
C LYS A 217 4.64 -10.74 -13.88
N ASP A 218 3.75 -11.08 -14.82
CA ASP A 218 2.33 -11.24 -14.53
C ASP A 218 2.12 -12.25 -13.41
N GLN A 219 1.16 -11.98 -12.53
CA GLN A 219 0.94 -12.78 -11.34
C GLN A 219 -0.50 -13.23 -11.24
N TYR A 220 -0.66 -14.48 -10.82
CA TYR A 220 -1.93 -15.06 -10.45
C TYR A 220 -1.77 -15.70 -9.09
N SER A 221 -2.60 -15.36 -8.13
CA SER A 221 -2.52 -15.96 -6.80
C SER A 221 -3.88 -16.31 -6.23
N LEU A 222 -3.92 -17.45 -5.54
CA LEU A 222 -5.01 -17.84 -4.69
C LEU A 222 -4.46 -18.02 -3.27
N ALA A 223 -5.01 -17.28 -2.32
CA ALA A 223 -4.61 -17.33 -0.93
C ALA A 223 -5.77 -17.74 -0.03
N LEU A 224 -5.50 -18.64 0.91
CA LEU A 224 -6.42 -19.06 1.94
C LEU A 224 -5.81 -18.74 3.30
N PHE A 225 -6.52 -17.99 4.10
CA PHE A 225 -6.13 -17.65 5.45
C PHE A 225 -7.15 -18.21 6.44
N ARG A 226 -6.65 -18.93 7.44
CA ARG A 226 -7.44 -19.38 8.57
C ARG A 226 -6.85 -18.78 9.84
N GLY A 227 -7.66 -18.03 10.60
CA GLY A 227 -7.21 -17.39 11.82
C GLY A 227 -8.41 -16.99 12.69
N ASN A 228 -8.17 -16.86 13.99
CA ASN A 228 -9.14 -16.27 14.90
C ASN A 228 -9.03 -14.73 14.78
N HIS A 229 -9.76 -14.17 13.85
CA HIS A 229 -9.97 -12.72 13.84
C HIS A 229 -11.17 -12.43 14.74
N ASN A 230 -10.87 -11.91 15.94
CA ASN A 230 -11.85 -11.39 16.86
C ASN A 230 -12.37 -10.04 16.36
#